data_febed25e2ccf03128f4cee88ef836826
#
_entry.id   febed25e2ccf03128f4cee88ef836826
#
_cell.length_a   1.000
_cell.length_b   1.000
_cell.length_c   1.000
_cell.angle_alpha   90.00
_cell.angle_beta   90.00
_cell.angle_gamma   90.00
#
_symmetry.space_group_name_H-M   'P 1'
#
loop_
_entity.id
_entity.type
_entity.pdbx_description
1 polymer ?
#
loop_
_entity_poly.entity_id
_entity_poly.type
_entity_poly.pdbx_seq_one_letter_code
_entity_poly.pdbx_strand_id
1 'polypeptide(L)'
;VFEVKESQLRGVTYAAPLRVKVRLIIYDKESSNKAIKDIKEQEVYMGEMPLMTENGTFVINGTERVIVSQLHRSPGVFFDHDKGKTHSSGKLLYSARVIPYRGSWLDFEFDPKDSVFVRIDRRRKLPASILLRALGYTSEQMLEMFFET
;
A
#
# COMPACT_ATOMS: atom_id res chain seq x y z
N VAL A 1 5.85 27.03 -17.77
CA VAL A 1 6.66 25.82 -17.90
C VAL A 1 7.83 26.13 -18.82
N PHE A 2 9.06 25.89 -18.38
CA PHE A 2 10.24 26.02 -19.20
C PHE A 2 10.34 24.88 -20.22
N GLU A 3 10.90 25.14 -21.38
CA GLU A 3 11.19 24.10 -22.35
C GLU A 3 12.31 23.16 -21.86
N VAL A 4 12.47 22.01 -22.51
CA VAL A 4 13.42 20.96 -22.12
C VAL A 4 14.87 21.52 -22.08
N LYS A 5 15.30 22.20 -23.11
CA LYS A 5 16.68 22.80 -23.17
C LYS A 5 16.88 23.84 -22.09
N GLU A 6 15.91 24.70 -21.85
CA GLU A 6 15.98 25.74 -20.84
C GLU A 6 16.01 25.13 -19.42
N SER A 7 15.23 24.07 -19.16
CA SER A 7 15.27 23.33 -17.90
C SER A 7 16.65 22.71 -17.65
N GLN A 8 17.27 22.14 -18.66
CA GLN A 8 18.61 21.57 -18.56
C GLN A 8 19.67 22.65 -18.26
N LEU A 9 19.62 23.79 -18.94
CA LEU A 9 20.54 24.89 -18.72
C LEU A 9 20.40 25.54 -17.35
N ARG A 10 19.18 25.69 -16.87
CA ARG A 10 18.89 26.30 -15.56
C ARG A 10 19.06 25.34 -14.39
N GLY A 11 19.21 24.04 -14.64
CA GLY A 11 19.29 23.03 -13.59
C GLY A 11 17.96 22.81 -12.85
N VAL A 12 16.83 23.01 -13.51
CA VAL A 12 15.48 22.84 -12.97
C VAL A 12 14.80 21.62 -13.57
N THR A 13 13.68 21.22 -12.99
CA THR A 13 12.89 20.09 -13.46
C THR A 13 11.90 20.53 -14.54
N TYR A 14 11.86 19.80 -15.65
CA TYR A 14 10.85 19.96 -16.69
C TYR A 14 9.53 19.37 -16.20
N ALA A 15 8.65 20.21 -15.65
CA ALA A 15 7.45 19.81 -14.97
C ALA A 15 6.29 20.80 -15.21
N ALA A 16 5.07 20.31 -15.03
CA ALA A 16 3.87 21.13 -15.02
C ALA A 16 3.28 21.19 -13.60
N PRO A 17 2.72 22.34 -13.20
CA PRO A 17 2.08 22.45 -11.89
C PRO A 17 0.81 21.59 -11.85
N LEU A 18 0.66 20.84 -10.75
CA LEU A 18 -0.55 20.09 -10.44
C LEU A 18 -1.42 20.93 -9.51
N ARG A 19 -2.62 21.25 -9.97
CA ARG A 19 -3.62 21.96 -9.17
C ARG A 19 -4.87 21.12 -9.04
N VAL A 20 -5.43 21.09 -7.84
CA VAL A 20 -6.65 20.35 -7.54
C VAL A 20 -7.73 21.33 -7.13
N LYS A 21 -8.87 21.26 -7.78
CA LYS A 21 -10.04 22.00 -7.39
C LYS A 21 -10.77 21.25 -6.28
N VAL A 22 -10.75 21.80 -5.08
CA VAL A 22 -11.41 21.22 -3.91
C VAL A 22 -12.68 21.98 -3.59
N ARG A 23 -13.68 21.22 -3.16
CA ARG A 23 -14.98 21.75 -2.74
C ARG A 23 -15.19 21.42 -1.27
N LEU A 24 -15.36 22.44 -0.46
CA LEU A 24 -15.75 22.33 0.94
C LEU A 24 -17.26 22.50 1.05
N ILE A 25 -17.94 21.46 1.49
CA ILE A 25 -19.37 21.49 1.75
C ILE A 25 -19.58 21.60 3.26
N ILE A 26 -20.17 22.71 3.69
CA ILE A 26 -20.47 22.95 5.08
C ILE A 26 -21.94 22.60 5.31
N TYR A 27 -22.20 21.66 6.19
CA TYR A 27 -23.54 21.24 6.59
C TYR A 27 -24.04 22.01 7.79
N ASP A 28 -25.34 22.25 7.84
CA ASP A 28 -25.99 22.80 9.01
C ASP A 28 -26.16 21.72 10.08
N LYS A 29 -25.57 21.93 11.27
CA LYS A 29 -25.64 20.97 12.38
C LYS A 29 -27.03 20.92 13.04
N GLU A 30 -27.82 21.96 12.89
CA GLU A 30 -29.14 22.07 13.50
C GLU A 30 -30.24 21.39 12.66
N SER A 31 -29.95 21.08 11.41
CA SER A 31 -30.87 20.43 10.48
C SER A 31 -30.68 18.93 10.53
N SER A 32 -31.76 18.19 10.80
CA SER A 32 -31.77 16.72 10.78
C SER A 32 -31.50 16.10 9.39
N ASN A 33 -31.67 16.89 8.32
CA ASN A 33 -31.57 16.45 6.93
C ASN A 33 -30.21 16.76 6.27
N LYS A 34 -29.18 17.12 7.05
CA LYS A 34 -27.86 17.51 6.53
C LYS A 34 -27.95 18.57 5.42
N ALA A 35 -28.77 19.62 5.65
CA ALA A 35 -28.89 20.71 4.71
C ALA A 35 -27.53 21.39 4.49
N ILE A 36 -27.23 21.73 3.24
CA ILE A 36 -25.98 22.40 2.88
C ILE A 36 -26.10 23.87 3.29
N LYS A 37 -25.22 24.31 4.20
CA LYS A 37 -25.16 25.70 4.65
C LYS A 37 -24.36 26.57 3.69
N ASP A 38 -23.24 26.09 3.23
CA ASP A 38 -22.35 26.81 2.31
C ASP A 38 -21.49 25.84 1.50
N ILE A 39 -21.08 26.27 0.31
CA ILE A 39 -20.16 25.55 -0.57
C ILE A 39 -19.06 26.52 -0.97
N LYS A 40 -17.82 26.17 -0.65
CA LYS A 40 -16.62 26.92 -1.06
C LYS A 40 -15.78 26.10 -1.99
N GLU A 41 -15.35 26.68 -3.09
CA GLU A 41 -14.45 26.05 -4.05
C GLU A 41 -13.15 26.84 -4.16
N GLN A 42 -12.05 26.13 -4.25
CA GLN A 42 -10.72 26.72 -4.43
C GLN A 42 -9.81 25.77 -5.15
N GLU A 43 -8.96 26.30 -6.03
CA GLU A 43 -7.84 25.55 -6.59
C GLU A 43 -6.66 25.59 -5.62
N VAL A 44 -6.13 24.40 -5.31
CA VAL A 44 -4.98 24.23 -4.42
C VAL A 44 -3.80 23.70 -5.23
N TYR A 45 -2.66 24.33 -5.09
CA TYR A 45 -1.40 23.88 -5.65
C TYR A 45 -0.91 22.66 -4.88
N MET A 46 -0.71 21.53 -5.57
CA MET A 46 -0.33 20.24 -4.96
C MET A 46 1.13 19.85 -5.26
N GLY A 47 1.84 20.66 -6.01
CA GLY A 47 3.20 20.37 -6.42
C GLY A 47 3.37 20.34 -7.94
N GLU A 48 4.43 19.72 -8.40
CA GLU A 48 4.75 19.61 -9.81
C GLU A 48 4.78 18.15 -10.25
N MET A 49 4.33 17.91 -11.48
CA MET A 49 4.40 16.61 -12.14
C MET A 49 5.47 16.70 -13.25
N PRO A 50 6.54 15.91 -13.19
CA PRO A 50 7.50 15.84 -14.27
C PRO A 50 6.86 15.46 -15.60
N LEU A 51 7.29 16.11 -16.67
CA LEU A 51 6.79 15.84 -18.02
C LEU A 51 7.81 14.98 -18.78
N MET A 52 7.29 14.03 -19.56
CA MET A 52 8.12 13.19 -20.42
C MET A 52 8.50 13.97 -21.68
N THR A 53 9.76 13.86 -22.07
CA THR A 53 10.26 14.40 -23.32
C THR A 53 9.89 13.49 -24.51
N GLU A 54 10.11 13.95 -25.73
CA GLU A 54 9.90 13.14 -26.93
C GLU A 54 10.74 11.86 -26.97
N ASN A 55 11.87 11.86 -26.29
CA ASN A 55 12.79 10.70 -26.20
C ASN A 55 12.41 9.69 -25.10
N GLY A 56 11.33 9.91 -24.38
CA GLY A 56 10.93 9.05 -23.26
C GLY A 56 11.74 9.27 -21.98
N THR A 57 12.37 10.43 -21.84
CA THR A 57 13.16 10.80 -20.68
C THR A 57 12.49 11.87 -19.83
N PHE A 58 12.99 12.08 -18.62
CA PHE A 58 12.57 13.15 -17.73
C PHE A 58 13.77 14.03 -17.40
N VAL A 59 13.57 15.34 -17.34
CA VAL A 59 14.60 16.27 -16.90
C VAL A 59 14.35 16.63 -15.43
N ILE A 60 15.20 16.13 -14.56
CA ILE A 60 15.11 16.34 -13.12
C ILE A 60 16.34 17.10 -12.64
N ASN A 61 16.15 18.30 -12.12
CA ASN A 61 17.24 19.20 -11.69
C ASN A 61 18.30 19.41 -12.78
N GLY A 62 17.86 19.50 -14.03
CA GLY A 62 18.73 19.70 -15.19
C GLY A 62 19.38 18.42 -15.72
N THR A 63 19.20 17.29 -15.08
CA THR A 63 19.74 15.98 -15.48
C THR A 63 18.67 15.15 -16.18
N GLU A 64 19.01 14.63 -17.34
CA GLU A 64 18.13 13.74 -18.09
C GLU A 64 18.13 12.33 -17.47
N ARG A 65 16.96 11.82 -17.14
CA ARG A 65 16.78 10.53 -16.46
C ARG A 65 15.71 9.69 -17.16
N VAL A 66 15.81 8.39 -16.98
CA VAL A 66 14.82 7.42 -17.47
C VAL A 66 14.29 6.59 -16.32
N ILE A 67 13.07 6.12 -16.47
CA ILE A 67 12.48 5.15 -15.53
C ILE A 67 12.86 3.76 -15.98
N VAL A 68 13.54 3.02 -15.10
CA VAL A 68 13.93 1.65 -15.35
C VAL A 68 12.91 0.72 -14.67
N SER A 69 12.36 -0.22 -15.44
CA SER A 69 11.44 -1.23 -14.91
C SER A 69 12.17 -2.15 -13.93
N GLN A 70 11.57 -2.39 -12.79
CA GLN A 70 12.09 -3.30 -11.78
C GLN A 70 11.27 -4.58 -11.75
N LEU A 71 11.95 -5.71 -11.85
CA LEU A 71 11.31 -7.01 -11.67
C LEU A 71 11.07 -7.25 -10.18
N HIS A 72 9.83 -7.49 -9.81
CA HIS A 72 9.48 -7.83 -8.43
C HIS A 72 8.38 -8.90 -8.42
N ARG A 73 8.18 -9.52 -7.27
CA ARG A 73 7.10 -10.47 -7.08
C ARG A 73 5.75 -9.76 -7.22
N SER A 74 4.83 -10.33 -7.99
CA SER A 74 3.49 -9.74 -8.16
C SER A 74 2.75 -9.65 -6.82
N PRO A 75 1.91 -8.65 -6.62
CA PRO A 75 1.00 -8.62 -5.47
C PRO A 75 0.10 -9.86 -5.46
N GLY A 76 -0.17 -10.39 -4.29
CA GLY A 76 -1.01 -11.57 -4.14
C GLY A 76 -0.68 -12.38 -2.91
N VAL A 77 -1.27 -13.56 -2.83
CA VAL A 77 -1.03 -14.51 -1.74
C VAL A 77 -0.25 -15.69 -2.28
N PHE A 78 0.84 -16.04 -1.60
CA PHE A 78 1.72 -17.14 -1.95
C PHE A 78 1.74 -18.15 -0.81
N PHE A 79 1.57 -19.43 -1.13
CA PHE A 79 1.60 -20.53 -0.19
C PHE A 79 2.88 -21.33 -0.38
N ASP A 80 3.47 -21.77 0.72
CA ASP A 80 4.71 -22.53 0.74
C ASP A 80 4.77 -23.46 1.96
N HIS A 81 5.79 -24.30 2.02
CA HIS A 81 6.13 -25.13 3.16
C HIS A 81 7.63 -25.33 3.27
N ASP A 82 8.10 -25.73 4.44
CA ASP A 82 9.52 -25.91 4.76
C ASP A 82 10.12 -27.26 4.29
N LYS A 83 9.34 -28.10 3.65
CA LYS A 83 9.70 -29.48 3.25
C LYS A 83 10.10 -30.39 4.42
N GLY A 84 9.62 -30.10 5.62
CA GLY A 84 9.90 -30.86 6.84
C GLY A 84 11.29 -30.64 7.45
N LYS A 85 12.01 -29.61 7.01
CA LYS A 85 13.41 -29.37 7.42
C LYS A 85 13.53 -28.65 8.77
N THR A 86 12.53 -27.89 9.19
CA THR A 86 12.63 -27.01 10.36
C THR A 86 12.43 -27.75 11.68
N HIS A 87 11.65 -28.82 11.69
CA HIS A 87 11.36 -29.60 12.91
C HIS A 87 11.83 -31.05 12.76
N SER A 88 12.33 -31.62 13.83
CA SER A 88 12.89 -32.99 13.87
C SER A 88 11.88 -34.09 13.53
N SER A 89 10.58 -33.86 13.73
CA SER A 89 9.51 -34.81 13.41
C SER A 89 9.26 -34.97 11.90
N GLY A 90 9.87 -34.16 11.05
CA GLY A 90 9.61 -34.13 9.60
C GLY A 90 8.27 -33.56 9.21
N LYS A 91 7.50 -32.98 10.15
CA LYS A 91 6.22 -32.36 9.89
C LYS A 91 6.35 -31.17 8.95
N LEU A 92 5.49 -31.13 7.94
CA LEU A 92 5.40 -30.00 7.02
C LEU A 92 4.81 -28.78 7.74
N LEU A 93 5.59 -27.71 7.83
CA LEU A 93 5.13 -26.44 8.34
C LEU A 93 4.74 -25.53 7.19
N TYR A 94 3.46 -25.28 7.07
CA TYR A 94 2.91 -24.43 6.02
C TYR A 94 3.06 -22.97 6.37
N SER A 95 3.19 -22.15 5.34
CA SER A 95 3.23 -20.71 5.44
C SER A 95 2.47 -20.05 4.30
N ALA A 96 1.97 -18.86 4.55
CA ALA A 96 1.34 -18.03 3.54
C ALA A 96 1.90 -16.61 3.63
N ARG A 97 2.15 -16.00 2.50
CA ARG A 97 2.66 -14.65 2.42
C ARG A 97 1.72 -13.78 1.61
N VAL A 98 1.25 -12.71 2.22
CA VAL A 98 0.45 -11.68 1.54
C VAL A 98 1.39 -10.55 1.14
N ILE A 99 1.52 -10.35 -0.17
CA ILE A 99 2.37 -9.31 -0.75
C ILE A 99 1.46 -8.24 -1.33
N PRO A 100 1.49 -6.99 -0.78
CA PRO A 100 0.72 -5.89 -1.33
C PRO A 100 1.43 -5.29 -2.56
N TYR A 101 0.71 -4.47 -3.31
CA TYR A 101 1.30 -3.67 -4.37
C TYR A 101 2.37 -2.73 -3.82
N ARG A 102 2.09 -2.12 -2.69
CA ARG A 102 3.00 -1.22 -1.96
C ARG A 102 2.72 -1.30 -0.47
N GLY A 103 3.75 -1.56 0.32
CA GLY A 103 3.66 -1.62 1.77
C GLY A 103 4.33 -2.84 2.37
N SER A 104 4.08 -3.08 3.63
CA SER A 104 4.67 -4.18 4.38
C SER A 104 4.05 -5.53 4.05
N TRP A 105 4.86 -6.56 4.02
CA TRP A 105 4.42 -7.93 3.80
C TRP A 105 3.82 -8.51 5.07
N LEU A 106 2.88 -9.41 4.89
CA LEU A 106 2.20 -10.14 5.96
C LEU A 106 2.48 -11.63 5.77
N ASP A 107 3.15 -12.24 6.75
CA ASP A 107 3.48 -13.65 6.73
C ASP A 107 2.65 -14.40 7.77
N PHE A 108 1.98 -15.47 7.36
CA PHE A 108 1.33 -16.44 8.26
C PHE A 108 2.18 -17.68 8.33
N GLU A 109 2.45 -18.17 9.52
CA GLU A 109 3.29 -19.33 9.75
C GLU A 109 2.61 -20.32 10.70
N PHE A 110 2.65 -21.60 10.38
CA PHE A 110 2.27 -22.67 11.29
C PHE A 110 3.48 -23.11 12.11
N ASP A 111 3.25 -23.40 13.37
CA ASP A 111 4.26 -24.05 14.21
C ASP A 111 4.00 -25.58 14.27
N PRO A 112 4.95 -26.37 14.84
CA PRO A 112 4.77 -27.82 14.98
C PRO A 112 3.56 -28.24 15.82
N LYS A 113 3.01 -27.33 16.65
CA LYS A 113 1.84 -27.54 17.51
C LYS A 113 0.53 -27.14 16.83
N ASP A 114 0.55 -26.89 15.51
CA ASP A 114 -0.59 -26.42 14.72
C ASP A 114 -1.14 -25.04 15.12
N SER A 115 -0.35 -24.24 15.81
CA SER A 115 -0.68 -22.86 16.08
C SER A 115 -0.30 -21.98 14.90
N VAL A 116 -1.12 -20.96 14.62
CA VAL A 116 -0.90 -20.02 13.52
C VAL A 116 -0.40 -18.70 14.07
N PHE A 117 0.72 -18.26 13.55
CA PHE A 117 1.32 -16.98 13.88
C PHE A 117 1.34 -16.06 12.67
N VAL A 118 1.31 -14.76 12.93
CA VAL A 118 1.44 -13.73 11.92
C VAL A 118 2.67 -12.89 12.20
N ARG A 119 3.37 -12.53 11.14
CA ARG A 119 4.52 -11.62 11.17
C ARG A 119 4.28 -10.47 10.22
N ILE A 120 4.27 -9.26 10.75
CA ILE A 120 4.10 -8.04 9.97
C ILE A 120 5.48 -7.43 9.74
N ASP A 121 5.85 -7.25 8.46
CA ASP A 121 7.11 -6.63 8.06
C ASP A 121 8.34 -7.28 8.70
N ARG A 122 8.37 -8.61 8.76
CA ARG A 122 9.46 -9.40 9.36
C ARG A 122 9.76 -9.10 10.83
N ARG A 123 8.83 -8.47 11.54
CA ARG A 123 8.95 -8.23 12.98
C ARG A 123 8.64 -9.51 13.78
N ARG A 124 8.65 -9.40 15.08
CA ARG A 124 8.33 -10.52 15.98
C ARG A 124 6.95 -11.07 15.67
N LYS A 125 6.83 -12.38 15.61
CA LYS A 125 5.57 -13.07 15.34
C LYS A 125 4.58 -12.91 16.50
N LEU A 126 3.31 -12.81 16.14
CA LEU A 126 2.16 -12.70 17.02
C LEU A 126 1.18 -13.85 16.71
N PRO A 127 0.35 -14.29 17.65
CA PRO A 127 -0.76 -15.17 17.31
C PRO A 127 -1.68 -14.54 16.25
N ALA A 128 -2.09 -15.32 15.26
CA ALA A 128 -2.93 -14.80 14.15
C ALA A 128 -4.29 -14.29 14.63
N SER A 129 -4.81 -14.82 15.73
CA SER A 129 -6.06 -14.35 16.34
C SER A 129 -6.01 -12.88 16.78
N ILE A 130 -4.85 -12.40 17.19
CA ILE A 130 -4.66 -10.98 17.57
C ILE A 130 -4.87 -10.08 16.34
N LEU A 131 -4.30 -10.44 15.20
CA LEU A 131 -4.51 -9.70 13.95
C LEU A 131 -5.99 -9.69 13.55
N LEU A 132 -6.65 -10.83 13.60
CA LEU A 132 -8.07 -10.96 13.22
C LEU A 132 -8.97 -10.14 14.15
N ARG A 133 -8.69 -10.11 15.44
CA ARG A 133 -9.39 -9.23 16.38
C ARG A 133 -9.17 -7.75 16.10
N ALA A 134 -7.95 -7.38 15.74
CA ALA A 134 -7.65 -6.00 15.35
C ALA A 134 -8.40 -5.57 14.07
N LEU A 135 -8.70 -6.51 13.18
CA LEU A 135 -9.52 -6.30 12.00
C LEU A 135 -11.04 -6.27 12.29
N GLY A 136 -11.45 -6.53 13.53
CA GLY A 136 -12.83 -6.44 13.95
C GLY A 136 -13.59 -7.77 14.02
N TYR A 137 -12.91 -8.91 13.89
CA TYR A 137 -13.55 -10.23 14.02
C TYR A 137 -13.67 -10.66 15.48
N THR A 138 -14.83 -11.17 15.85
CA THR A 138 -15.06 -11.78 17.18
C THR A 138 -14.56 -13.23 17.21
N SER A 139 -14.38 -13.79 18.41
CA SER A 139 -13.97 -15.20 18.56
C SER A 139 -14.98 -16.16 17.93
N GLU A 140 -16.27 -15.87 18.00
CA GLU A 140 -17.33 -16.66 17.38
C GLU A 140 -17.24 -16.65 15.87
N GLN A 141 -17.02 -15.47 15.27
CA GLN A 141 -16.83 -15.33 13.83
C GLN A 141 -15.60 -16.08 13.34
N MET A 142 -14.49 -16.05 14.09
CA MET A 142 -13.29 -16.82 13.75
C MET A 142 -13.53 -18.32 13.80
N LEU A 143 -14.28 -18.81 14.78
CA LEU A 143 -14.64 -20.23 14.87
C LEU A 143 -15.50 -20.67 13.68
N GLU A 144 -16.49 -19.88 13.30
CA GLU A 144 -17.33 -20.16 12.13
C GLU A 144 -16.55 -20.17 10.81
N MET A 145 -15.54 -19.29 10.66
CA MET A 145 -14.75 -19.20 9.44
C MET A 145 -13.74 -20.35 9.29
N PHE A 146 -13.16 -20.83 10.37
CA PHE A 146 -12.04 -21.77 10.32
C PHE A 146 -12.36 -23.18 10.77
N PHE A 147 -13.48 -23.38 11.41
CA PHE A 147 -13.91 -24.70 11.90
C PHE A 147 -15.34 -24.98 11.48
N GLU A 148 -15.61 -26.26 11.21
CA GLU A 148 -16.97 -26.76 11.04
C GLU A 148 -17.61 -26.86 12.44
N THR A 149 -18.72 -26.17 12.64
CA THR A 149 -19.49 -26.15 13.90
C THR A 149 -20.85 -26.79 13.73
#